data_b540f51a1f274af0d00ba7783fa6900a
#
_entry.id   b540f51a1f274af0d00ba7783fa6900a
#
_cell.length_a   1.000
_cell.length_b   1.000
_cell.length_c   1.000
_cell.angle_alpha   90.00
_cell.angle_beta   90.00
_cell.angle_gamma   90.00
#
_symmetry.space_group_name_H-M   'P 1'
#
loop_
_entity.id
_entity.type
_entity.pdbx_description
1 polymer ?
#
loop_
_entity_poly.entity_id
_entity_poly.type
_entity_poly.pdbx_seq_one_letter_code
_entity_poly.pdbx_strand_id
1 'polypeptide(L)'
;MWFLLLPVWEHLIGDMYSRGAIFGLTRDTGKDHIVKATLESLAYQSKDVLDAMQKDSGIQLKKLQVDGGACANDYLMQFQADILDVEIERPDLIESTAIGAAYLAAYAVGLWSMEEINEKRKVAKVFISQQEDAWRKAKSNGWDEAVKRTLNWVEQ
;
A
#
# COMPACT_ATOMS: atom_id res chain seq x y z
N MET A 1 12.82 -11.81 -9.58
CA MET A 1 11.91 -10.95 -8.80
C MET A 1 11.81 -9.62 -9.51
N TRP A 2 10.63 -9.08 -9.70
CA TRP A 2 10.38 -7.89 -10.52
C TRP A 2 9.97 -6.73 -9.64
N PHE A 3 10.55 -5.57 -9.85
CA PHE A 3 10.12 -4.35 -9.19
C PHE A 3 9.87 -3.27 -10.24
N LEU A 4 8.71 -2.64 -10.17
CA LEU A 4 8.40 -1.41 -10.87
C LEU A 4 8.41 -0.30 -9.84
N LEU A 5 9.33 0.64 -9.97
CA LEU A 5 9.37 1.84 -9.15
C LEU A 5 8.65 2.96 -9.89
N LEU A 6 7.62 3.52 -9.28
CA LEU A 6 6.97 4.74 -9.74
C LEU A 6 7.65 5.95 -9.07
N PRO A 7 7.67 7.13 -9.69
CA PRO A 7 8.40 8.31 -9.17
C PRO A 7 7.69 8.97 -7.97
N VAL A 8 7.31 8.18 -6.96
CA VAL A 8 6.65 8.67 -5.73
C VAL A 8 7.66 8.97 -4.62
N TRP A 9 8.95 8.70 -4.88
CA TRP A 9 10.02 8.74 -3.87
C TRP A 9 10.57 10.13 -3.56
N GLU A 10 10.19 11.17 -4.33
CA GLU A 10 10.61 12.54 -4.06
C GLU A 10 10.35 12.97 -2.61
N HIS A 11 9.27 12.47 -2.01
CA HIS A 11 8.84 12.92 -0.69
C HIS A 11 9.34 12.05 0.47
N LEU A 12 9.60 10.76 0.25
CA LEU A 12 10.02 9.84 1.31
C LEU A 12 11.54 9.73 1.48
N ILE A 13 12.27 9.73 0.36
CA ILE A 13 13.75 9.61 0.36
C ILE A 13 14.41 10.98 0.08
N GLY A 14 13.63 11.97 -0.37
CA GLY A 14 14.14 13.32 -0.65
C GLY A 14 14.99 13.40 -1.93
N ASP A 15 14.91 12.39 -2.81
CA ASP A 15 15.65 12.39 -4.07
C ASP A 15 14.73 12.72 -5.26
N MET A 16 14.71 13.98 -5.66
CA MET A 16 13.98 14.48 -6.83
C MET A 16 14.60 14.05 -8.18
N TYR A 17 15.77 13.44 -8.16
CA TYR A 17 16.51 12.99 -9.35
C TYR A 17 16.29 11.51 -9.64
N SER A 18 15.58 10.79 -8.78
CA SER A 18 15.21 9.39 -9.02
C SER A 18 14.28 9.24 -10.21
N ARG A 19 14.31 8.08 -10.86
CA ARG A 19 13.41 7.74 -11.97
C ARG A 19 12.80 6.36 -11.77
N GLY A 20 11.58 6.19 -12.30
CA GLY A 20 10.93 4.89 -12.33
C GLY A 20 11.74 3.88 -13.13
N ALA A 21 11.82 2.63 -12.64
CA ALA A 21 12.56 1.57 -13.28
C ALA A 21 11.90 0.21 -13.12
N ILE A 22 12.21 -0.71 -14.02
CA ILE A 22 11.82 -2.12 -13.95
C ILE A 22 13.10 -2.95 -13.88
N PHE A 23 13.21 -3.80 -12.86
CA PHE A 23 14.38 -4.64 -12.65
C PHE A 23 14.04 -6.12 -12.83
N GLY A 24 15.05 -6.90 -13.23
CA GLY A 24 14.95 -8.35 -13.28
C GLY A 24 14.31 -8.91 -14.56
N LEU A 25 14.27 -8.16 -15.68
CA LEU A 25 13.79 -8.65 -16.97
C LEU A 25 14.67 -9.80 -17.48
N THR A 26 14.04 -10.90 -17.89
CA THR A 26 14.68 -12.03 -18.56
C THR A 26 13.99 -12.34 -19.88
N ARG A 27 14.48 -13.35 -20.63
CA ARG A 27 13.85 -13.78 -21.89
C ARG A 27 12.43 -14.32 -21.70
N ASP A 28 12.13 -14.84 -20.51
CA ASP A 28 10.82 -15.44 -20.17
C ASP A 28 9.84 -14.42 -19.60
N THR A 29 10.20 -13.12 -19.61
CA THR A 29 9.33 -12.07 -19.10
C THR A 29 8.15 -11.84 -20.00
N GLY A 30 6.94 -12.07 -19.50
CA GLY A 30 5.70 -11.75 -20.17
C GLY A 30 4.95 -10.58 -19.49
N LYS A 31 3.86 -10.15 -20.13
CA LYS A 31 2.99 -9.08 -19.63
C LYS A 31 2.51 -9.31 -18.19
N ASP A 32 2.21 -10.55 -17.84
CA ASP A 32 1.68 -10.90 -16.51
C ASP A 32 2.71 -10.63 -15.41
N HIS A 33 4.00 -10.82 -15.71
CA HIS A 33 5.09 -10.46 -14.80
C HIS A 33 5.14 -8.95 -14.56
N ILE A 34 4.93 -8.13 -15.61
CA ILE A 34 4.91 -6.68 -15.49
C ILE A 34 3.71 -6.22 -14.68
N VAL A 35 2.50 -6.75 -14.97
CA VAL A 35 1.29 -6.42 -14.20
C VAL A 35 1.46 -6.78 -12.74
N LYS A 36 1.97 -7.99 -12.45
CA LYS A 36 2.26 -8.44 -11.08
C LYS A 36 3.24 -7.49 -10.38
N ALA A 37 4.35 -7.14 -11.03
CA ALA A 37 5.34 -6.24 -10.47
C ALA A 37 4.76 -4.85 -10.17
N THR A 38 3.87 -4.35 -11.02
CA THR A 38 3.16 -3.09 -10.82
C THR A 38 2.28 -3.14 -9.57
N LEU A 39 1.49 -4.21 -9.40
CA LEU A 39 0.66 -4.38 -8.20
C LEU A 39 1.51 -4.51 -6.93
N GLU A 40 2.55 -5.34 -6.96
CA GLU A 40 3.45 -5.52 -5.82
C GLU A 40 4.15 -4.20 -5.45
N SER A 41 4.51 -3.35 -6.43
CA SER A 41 5.15 -2.06 -6.16
C SER A 41 4.29 -1.11 -5.33
N LEU A 42 2.97 -1.13 -5.50
CA LEU A 42 2.06 -0.32 -4.70
C LEU A 42 2.10 -0.72 -3.21
N ALA A 43 2.17 -2.03 -2.95
CA ALA A 43 2.26 -2.53 -1.58
C ALA A 43 3.63 -2.22 -0.93
N TYR A 44 4.74 -2.30 -1.68
CA TYR A 44 6.04 -1.90 -1.19
C TYR A 44 6.12 -0.41 -0.86
N GLN A 45 5.60 0.45 -1.74
CA GLN A 45 5.54 1.88 -1.50
C GLN A 45 4.70 2.22 -0.26
N SER A 46 3.56 1.55 -0.10
CA SER A 46 2.74 1.69 1.12
C SER A 46 3.52 1.26 2.37
N LYS A 47 4.30 0.17 2.27
CA LYS A 47 5.14 -0.31 3.37
C LYS A 47 6.17 0.73 3.78
N ASP A 48 6.87 1.35 2.84
CA ASP A 48 7.89 2.34 3.16
C ASP A 48 7.31 3.56 3.88
N VAL A 49 6.13 4.03 3.44
CA VAL A 49 5.41 5.12 4.13
C VAL A 49 5.04 4.70 5.55
N LEU A 50 4.46 3.51 5.72
CA LEU A 50 4.01 3.03 7.03
C LEU A 50 5.18 2.74 7.97
N ASP A 51 6.30 2.22 7.46
CA ASP A 51 7.52 2.02 8.24
C ASP A 51 8.09 3.37 8.74
N ALA A 52 8.10 4.39 7.89
CA ALA A 52 8.51 5.74 8.28
C ALA A 52 7.58 6.31 9.36
N MET A 53 6.26 6.19 9.18
CA MET A 53 5.26 6.64 10.17
C MET A 53 5.41 5.90 11.52
N GLN A 54 5.63 4.59 11.50
CA GLN A 54 5.85 3.80 12.72
C GLN A 54 7.15 4.21 13.43
N LYS A 55 8.21 4.46 12.66
CA LYS A 55 9.49 4.93 13.21
C LYS A 55 9.36 6.30 13.87
N ASP A 56 8.65 7.21 13.24
CA ASP A 56 8.49 8.59 13.75
C ASP A 56 7.55 8.67 14.96
N SER A 57 6.47 7.89 14.93
CA SER A 57 5.47 7.89 16.03
C SER A 57 5.83 6.98 17.19
N GLY A 58 6.67 5.96 16.98
CA GLY A 58 6.92 4.88 17.94
C GLY A 58 5.74 3.92 18.13
N ILE A 59 4.67 4.06 17.33
CA ILE A 59 3.45 3.25 17.40
C ILE A 59 3.53 2.12 16.39
N GLN A 60 3.34 0.88 16.84
CA GLN A 60 3.29 -0.28 15.95
C GLN A 60 1.93 -0.40 15.26
N LEU A 61 1.93 -0.53 13.96
CA LEU A 61 0.74 -0.78 13.17
C LEU A 61 0.24 -2.22 13.43
N LYS A 62 -1.01 -2.36 13.86
CA LYS A 62 -1.65 -3.67 14.07
C LYS A 62 -2.67 -3.99 12.99
N LYS A 63 -3.26 -2.97 12.41
CA LYS A 63 -4.34 -3.07 11.44
C LYS A 63 -4.27 -1.89 10.47
N LEU A 64 -4.52 -2.17 9.20
CA LEU A 64 -4.63 -1.16 8.16
C LEU A 64 -6.00 -1.22 7.51
N GLN A 65 -6.69 -0.11 7.48
CA GLN A 65 -7.94 0.06 6.76
C GLN A 65 -7.65 0.68 5.41
N VAL A 66 -8.19 0.05 4.36
CA VAL A 66 -7.94 0.46 2.97
C VAL A 66 -9.21 0.97 2.31
N ASP A 67 -9.07 1.83 1.31
CA ASP A 67 -10.17 2.37 0.52
C ASP A 67 -9.73 2.65 -0.93
N GLY A 68 -10.69 3.11 -1.74
CA GLY A 68 -10.49 3.43 -3.14
C GLY A 68 -10.43 2.21 -4.06
N GLY A 69 -10.45 2.46 -5.37
CA GLY A 69 -10.59 1.41 -6.39
C GLY A 69 -9.53 0.32 -6.35
N ALA A 70 -8.29 0.65 -5.95
CA ALA A 70 -7.19 -0.32 -5.87
C ALA A 70 -7.44 -1.44 -4.84
N CYS A 71 -8.17 -1.13 -3.75
CA CYS A 71 -8.45 -2.12 -2.71
C CYS A 71 -9.42 -3.22 -3.15
N ALA A 72 -10.10 -3.06 -4.29
CA ALA A 72 -10.92 -4.12 -4.89
C ALA A 72 -10.09 -5.32 -5.38
N ASN A 73 -8.79 -5.14 -5.60
CA ASN A 73 -7.90 -6.21 -6.06
C ASN A 73 -7.45 -7.09 -4.89
N ASP A 74 -7.98 -8.31 -4.83
CA ASP A 74 -7.67 -9.27 -3.76
C ASP A 74 -6.19 -9.67 -3.71
N TYR A 75 -5.52 -9.78 -4.87
CA TYR A 75 -4.09 -10.09 -4.91
C TYR A 75 -3.26 -9.00 -4.25
N LEU A 76 -3.54 -7.74 -4.59
CA LEU A 76 -2.85 -6.60 -3.98
C LEU A 76 -3.07 -6.55 -2.47
N MET A 77 -4.32 -6.74 -2.01
CA MET A 77 -4.63 -6.72 -0.58
C MET A 77 -3.96 -7.85 0.19
N GLN A 78 -3.95 -9.07 -0.37
CA GLN A 78 -3.25 -10.20 0.25
C GLN A 78 -1.73 -9.96 0.28
N PHE A 79 -1.15 -9.51 -0.83
CA PHE A 79 0.28 -9.19 -0.88
C PHE A 79 0.66 -8.08 0.10
N GLN A 80 -0.20 -7.08 0.26
CA GLN A 80 -0.01 -6.00 1.24
C GLN A 80 -0.07 -6.51 2.68
N ALA A 81 -1.02 -7.39 3.01
CA ALA A 81 -1.06 -8.06 4.32
C ALA A 81 0.20 -8.89 4.57
N ASP A 82 0.67 -9.62 3.55
CA ASP A 82 1.84 -10.47 3.63
C ASP A 82 3.14 -9.68 3.86
N ILE A 83 3.34 -8.57 3.15
CA ILE A 83 4.58 -7.79 3.22
C ILE A 83 4.65 -6.89 4.45
N LEU A 84 3.50 -6.41 4.94
CA LEU A 84 3.40 -5.56 6.13
C LEU A 84 3.33 -6.36 7.43
N ASP A 85 2.92 -7.63 7.36
CA ASP A 85 2.60 -8.47 8.53
C ASP A 85 1.51 -7.86 9.42
N VAL A 86 0.50 -7.26 8.81
CA VAL A 86 -0.63 -6.65 9.51
C VAL A 86 -1.96 -7.08 8.88
N GLU A 87 -3.01 -7.00 9.69
CA GLU A 87 -4.37 -7.22 9.20
C GLU A 87 -4.82 -6.07 8.29
N ILE A 88 -5.32 -6.40 7.08
CA ILE A 88 -5.89 -5.44 6.13
C ILE A 88 -7.40 -5.59 6.14
N GLU A 89 -8.12 -4.53 6.49
CA GLU A 89 -9.57 -4.47 6.42
C GLU A 89 -10.05 -3.68 5.20
N ARG A 90 -10.76 -4.37 4.31
CA ARG A 90 -11.46 -3.74 3.20
C ARG A 90 -12.92 -3.49 3.58
N PRO A 91 -13.43 -2.24 3.47
CA PRO A 91 -14.83 -1.95 3.73
C PRO A 91 -15.74 -2.49 2.62
N ASP A 92 -17.02 -2.61 2.94
CA ASP A 92 -18.07 -2.98 1.97
C ASP A 92 -18.22 -1.90 0.89
N LEU A 93 -18.16 -0.64 1.30
CA LEU A 93 -18.19 0.52 0.42
C LEU A 93 -16.77 1.09 0.29
N ILE A 94 -16.18 0.94 -0.89
CA ILE A 94 -14.79 1.33 -1.16
C ILE A 94 -14.60 2.81 -1.53
N GLU A 95 -15.70 3.55 -1.74
CA GLU A 95 -15.70 4.98 -2.07
C GLU A 95 -15.82 5.82 -0.78
N SER A 96 -14.80 5.77 0.08
CA SER A 96 -14.82 6.39 1.41
C SER A 96 -14.96 7.91 1.38
N THR A 97 -14.46 8.58 0.35
CA THR A 97 -14.56 10.05 0.22
C THR A 97 -16.01 10.50 0.10
N ALA A 98 -16.79 9.87 -0.80
CA ALA A 98 -18.20 10.20 -1.00
C ALA A 98 -19.03 9.84 0.24
N ILE A 99 -18.77 8.69 0.83
CA ILE A 99 -19.45 8.21 2.04
C ILE A 99 -19.12 9.10 3.23
N GLY A 100 -17.85 9.48 3.39
CA GLY A 100 -17.41 10.38 4.46
C GLY A 100 -18.11 11.74 4.38
N ALA A 101 -18.23 12.31 3.18
CA ALA A 101 -18.99 13.55 2.97
C ALA A 101 -20.47 13.38 3.33
N ALA A 102 -21.09 12.26 2.95
CA ALA A 102 -22.48 11.96 3.30
C ALA A 102 -22.68 11.79 4.82
N TYR A 103 -21.75 11.12 5.50
CA TYR A 103 -21.79 10.96 6.96
C TYR A 103 -21.64 12.29 7.69
N LEU A 104 -20.72 13.14 7.24
CA LEU A 104 -20.54 14.48 7.83
C LEU A 104 -21.78 15.36 7.61
N ALA A 105 -22.39 15.28 6.44
CA ALA A 105 -23.66 16.00 6.17
C ALA A 105 -24.79 15.50 7.07
N ALA A 106 -24.95 14.19 7.21
CA ALA A 106 -25.93 13.57 8.08
C ALA A 106 -25.74 13.95 9.57
N TYR A 107 -24.50 13.98 10.02
CA TYR A 107 -24.15 14.44 11.36
C TYR A 107 -24.50 15.93 11.56
N ALA A 108 -24.15 16.78 10.60
CA ALA A 108 -24.37 18.22 10.68
C ALA A 108 -25.87 18.61 10.78
N VAL A 109 -26.75 17.83 10.12
CA VAL A 109 -28.19 18.03 10.20
C VAL A 109 -28.90 17.25 11.30
N GLY A 110 -28.12 16.55 12.14
CA GLY A 110 -28.65 15.77 13.27
C GLY A 110 -29.39 14.48 12.88
N LEU A 111 -29.14 13.97 11.65
CA LEU A 111 -29.76 12.73 11.18
C LEU A 111 -29.13 11.49 11.83
N TRP A 112 -27.81 11.50 12.02
CA TRP A 112 -27.05 10.44 12.68
C TRP A 112 -26.08 11.01 13.71
N SER A 113 -25.89 10.27 14.80
CA SER A 113 -24.81 10.53 15.76
C SER A 113 -23.48 9.94 15.24
N MET A 114 -22.36 10.29 15.88
CA MET A 114 -21.05 9.70 15.56
C MET A 114 -21.01 8.21 15.84
N GLU A 115 -21.71 7.75 16.89
CA GLU A 115 -21.85 6.34 17.25
C GLU A 115 -22.57 5.56 16.15
N GLU A 116 -23.71 6.07 15.69
CA GLU A 116 -24.48 5.46 14.59
C GLU A 116 -23.69 5.43 13.27
N ILE A 117 -22.89 6.44 12.99
CA ILE A 117 -21.99 6.47 11.82
C ILE A 117 -20.93 5.37 11.92
N ASN A 118 -20.32 5.19 13.10
CA ASN A 118 -19.32 4.15 13.31
C ASN A 118 -19.91 2.74 13.16
N GLU A 119 -21.14 2.51 13.60
CA GLU A 119 -21.85 1.24 13.45
C GLU A 119 -22.22 0.92 11.98
N LYS A 120 -22.39 1.94 11.14
CA LYS A 120 -22.68 1.77 9.71
C LYS A 120 -21.47 1.30 8.90
N ARG A 121 -20.28 1.39 9.47
CA ARG A 121 -19.08 0.95 8.82
C ARG A 121 -18.97 -0.59 8.85
N LYS A 122 -19.17 -1.21 7.70
CA LYS A 122 -19.07 -2.67 7.55
C LYS A 122 -17.75 -3.05 6.90
N VAL A 123 -17.11 -4.07 7.43
CA VAL A 123 -15.93 -4.71 6.85
C VAL A 123 -16.42 -5.84 5.93
N ALA A 124 -16.12 -5.74 4.63
CA ALA A 124 -16.47 -6.77 3.65
C ALA A 124 -15.50 -7.93 3.68
N LYS A 125 -14.21 -7.64 3.83
CA LYS A 125 -13.16 -8.67 3.82
C LYS A 125 -11.97 -8.27 4.65
N VAL A 126 -11.39 -9.26 5.32
CA VAL A 126 -10.15 -9.16 6.08
C VAL A 126 -9.10 -10.04 5.42
N PHE A 127 -7.90 -9.49 5.25
CA PHE A 127 -6.73 -10.22 4.75
C PHE A 127 -5.70 -10.31 5.87
N ILE A 128 -5.21 -11.52 6.12
CA ILE A 128 -4.22 -11.81 7.15
C ILE A 128 -2.97 -12.34 6.46
N SER A 129 -1.81 -12.00 6.98
CA SER A 129 -0.53 -12.49 6.46
C SER A 129 -0.48 -14.01 6.43
N GLN A 130 -0.03 -14.55 5.30
CA GLN A 130 0.14 -15.98 5.03
C GLN A 130 1.61 -16.35 4.81
N GLN A 131 2.53 -15.38 4.98
CA GLN A 131 3.94 -15.54 4.68
C GLN A 131 4.80 -15.47 5.95
N GLU A 132 5.92 -16.17 5.91
CA GLU A 132 6.89 -16.19 6.99
C GLU A 132 7.84 -14.98 6.93
N ASP A 133 8.48 -14.66 8.06
CA ASP A 133 9.47 -13.60 8.17
C ASP A 133 10.61 -13.68 7.16
N ALA A 134 11.09 -14.89 6.88
CA ALA A 134 12.16 -15.10 5.91
C ALA A 134 11.76 -14.62 4.50
N TRP A 135 10.50 -14.89 4.10
CA TRP A 135 9.95 -14.42 2.84
C TRP A 135 9.84 -12.90 2.80
N ARG A 136 9.28 -12.28 3.87
CA ARG A 136 9.15 -10.82 3.98
C ARG A 136 10.50 -10.12 3.87
N LYS A 137 11.50 -10.61 4.61
CA LYS A 137 12.87 -10.07 4.57
C LYS A 137 13.49 -10.18 3.18
N ALA A 138 13.37 -11.33 2.53
CA ALA A 138 13.89 -11.50 1.17
C ALA A 138 13.23 -10.56 0.17
N LYS A 139 11.92 -10.35 0.28
CA LYS A 139 11.16 -9.43 -0.57
C LYS A 139 11.54 -7.97 -0.31
N SER A 140 11.59 -7.54 0.95
CA SER A 140 11.97 -6.18 1.33
C SER A 140 13.42 -5.86 0.93
N ASN A 141 14.37 -6.73 1.19
CA ASN A 141 15.76 -6.52 0.76
C ASN A 141 15.88 -6.33 -0.77
N GLY A 142 15.13 -7.12 -1.54
CA GLY A 142 15.13 -6.97 -3.00
C GLY A 142 14.52 -5.64 -3.45
N TRP A 143 13.48 -5.16 -2.76
CA TRP A 143 12.90 -3.85 -2.97
C TRP A 143 13.89 -2.74 -2.66
N ASP A 144 14.51 -2.75 -1.47
CA ASP A 144 15.51 -1.76 -1.04
C ASP A 144 16.67 -1.65 -2.02
N GLU A 145 17.15 -2.80 -2.53
CA GLU A 145 18.22 -2.83 -3.54
C GLU A 145 17.78 -2.25 -4.89
N ALA A 146 16.51 -2.44 -5.29
CA ALA A 146 15.98 -1.83 -6.48
C ALA A 146 15.86 -0.31 -6.33
N VAL A 147 15.34 0.16 -5.18
CA VAL A 147 15.26 1.58 -4.84
C VAL A 147 16.62 2.26 -4.91
N LYS A 148 17.64 1.70 -4.24
CA LYS A 148 19.01 2.25 -4.26
C LYS A 148 19.56 2.45 -5.66
N ARG A 149 19.18 1.60 -6.63
CA ARG A 149 19.64 1.70 -8.03
C ARG A 149 18.93 2.78 -8.85
N THR A 150 17.86 3.37 -8.33
CA THR A 150 17.13 4.46 -9.00
C THR A 150 17.49 5.85 -8.49
N LEU A 151 18.24 5.91 -7.38
CA LEU A 151 18.65 7.18 -6.78
C LEU A 151 19.71 7.88 -7.63
N ASN A 152 19.69 9.22 -7.60
CA ASN A 152 20.63 10.08 -8.33
C ASN A 152 20.72 9.75 -9.84
N TRP A 153 19.62 9.36 -10.45
CA TRP A 153 19.59 8.96 -11.86
C TRP A 153 19.94 10.09 -12.83
N VAL A 154 19.55 11.31 -12.48
CA VAL A 154 19.84 12.50 -13.28
C VAL A 154 20.97 13.26 -12.60
N GLU A 155 22.06 13.52 -13.34
CA GLU A 155 23.14 14.40 -12.89
C GLU A 155 22.62 15.84 -12.77
N GLN A 156 23.12 16.58 -11.76
CA GLN A 156 22.79 17.98 -11.53
C GLN A 156 23.50 18.90 -12.52
#